data_1cc4b1745857e2ba101dd4a0005c4909
#
_entry.id   1cc4b1745857e2ba101dd4a0005c4909
#
_cell.length_a   1.000
_cell.length_b   1.000
_cell.length_c   1.000
_cell.angle_alpha   90.00
_cell.angle_beta   90.00
_cell.angle_gamma   90.00
#
_symmetry.space_group_name_H-M   'P 1'
#
loop_
_entity.id
_entity.type
_entity.pdbx_description
1 polymer ?
#
loop_
_entity_poly.entity_id
_entity_poly.type
_entity_poly.pdbx_seq_one_letter_code
_entity_poly.pdbx_strand_id
1 'polypeptide(L)'
;PATGAVLAKASSPSYTHADLGTIIESGTGSQLVDRTTQALYSPGSSFKTITLSAGIDTHTTTLDTTYSAPGTMELGGGTIHNYANEDMGTIPLREAFARSSNTALAQLGVALGADNLVSYARAFGYGTALGQDFSTTPSLMPNPAEMTTWELGWASCGLPVGEHASPAGPQTTVMQNAVVAAAIANGGVVMNPYIVDRVLSPEGAVVSTTSPKSLGQAVSADTAAQVREAMLGVVESGTGMGARVPGVKIAGKTGTADVENGNFNSFFIGFAPYDHPTLVVSVVIEGNGENVLGYGAQVGGRVLAQCLNIQALGAAS
;
A
#
# COMPACT_ATOMS: atom_id res chain seq x y z
N PRO A 1 2.97 -6.82 -12.26
CA PRO A 1 3.69 -5.55 -11.90
C PRO A 1 4.32 -4.88 -13.12
N ALA A 2 4.93 -5.63 -14.02
CA ALA A 2 5.72 -5.08 -15.12
C ALA A 2 4.91 -4.30 -16.18
N THR A 3 3.62 -4.56 -16.32
CA THR A 3 2.77 -3.92 -17.34
C THR A 3 1.85 -2.85 -16.77
N GLY A 4 1.45 -2.96 -15.51
CA GLY A 4 0.39 -2.17 -14.92
C GLY A 4 -1.03 -2.68 -15.24
N ALA A 5 -1.18 -3.83 -15.90
CA ALA A 5 -2.50 -4.39 -16.19
C ALA A 5 -3.25 -4.75 -14.90
N VAL A 6 -4.48 -4.25 -14.75
CA VAL A 6 -5.39 -4.57 -13.65
C VAL A 6 -6.20 -5.80 -14.05
N LEU A 7 -5.91 -6.93 -13.42
CA LEU A 7 -6.54 -8.21 -13.74
C LEU A 7 -7.91 -8.38 -13.07
N ALA A 8 -8.07 -7.78 -11.89
CA ALA A 8 -9.32 -7.78 -11.15
C ALA A 8 -9.42 -6.56 -10.25
N LYS A 9 -10.62 -6.03 -10.11
CA LYS A 9 -10.98 -4.94 -9.22
C LYS A 9 -12.35 -5.21 -8.63
N ALA A 10 -12.47 -5.23 -7.31
CA ALA A 10 -13.71 -5.51 -6.60
C ALA A 10 -13.93 -4.51 -5.47
N SER A 11 -15.14 -4.03 -5.33
CA SER A 11 -15.62 -3.20 -4.22
C SER A 11 -16.88 -3.80 -3.64
N SER A 12 -16.97 -3.84 -2.30
CA SER A 12 -18.13 -4.33 -1.58
C SER A 12 -18.55 -3.29 -0.52
N PRO A 13 -19.85 -3.06 -0.29
CA PRO A 13 -20.98 -3.64 -0.99
C PRO A 13 -21.01 -3.25 -2.47
N SER A 14 -21.58 -4.10 -3.31
CA SER A 14 -21.74 -3.91 -4.76
C SER A 14 -23.23 -3.78 -5.09
N TYR A 15 -23.55 -3.57 -6.35
CA TYR A 15 -24.92 -3.43 -6.84
C TYR A 15 -25.06 -4.11 -8.21
N THR A 16 -26.30 -4.46 -8.56
CA THR A 16 -26.66 -4.90 -9.90
C THR A 16 -27.35 -3.76 -10.66
N HIS A 17 -27.49 -3.91 -11.97
CA HIS A 17 -28.26 -2.94 -12.78
C HIS A 17 -29.70 -2.76 -12.27
N ALA A 18 -30.30 -3.83 -11.76
CA ALA A 18 -31.65 -3.79 -11.20
C ALA A 18 -31.77 -2.96 -9.93
N ASP A 19 -30.68 -2.86 -9.15
CA ASP A 19 -30.67 -2.15 -7.88
C ASP A 19 -30.53 -0.62 -8.03
N LEU A 20 -30.05 -0.14 -9.19
CA LEU A 20 -29.64 1.25 -9.40
C LEU A 20 -30.77 2.26 -9.10
N GLY A 21 -31.99 1.99 -9.60
CA GLY A 21 -33.14 2.87 -9.35
C GLY A 21 -33.42 3.06 -7.88
N THR A 22 -33.52 1.96 -7.15
CA THR A 22 -33.78 1.94 -5.69
C THR A 22 -32.67 2.62 -4.89
N ILE A 23 -31.40 2.39 -5.28
CA ILE A 23 -30.24 3.01 -4.60
C ILE A 23 -30.24 4.52 -4.79
N ILE A 24 -30.52 5.01 -6.01
CA ILE A 24 -30.57 6.44 -6.31
C ILE A 24 -31.76 7.10 -5.56
N GLU A 25 -32.92 6.48 -5.58
CA GLU A 25 -34.12 6.99 -4.91
C GLU A 25 -33.98 7.04 -3.38
N SER A 26 -33.31 6.05 -2.79
CA SER A 26 -33.10 5.97 -1.33
C SER A 26 -32.06 6.96 -0.81
N GLY A 27 -31.20 7.51 -1.68
CA GLY A 27 -30.10 8.39 -1.29
C GLY A 27 -29.00 7.68 -0.46
N THR A 28 -29.01 6.35 -0.37
CA THR A 28 -28.05 5.55 0.42
C THR A 28 -26.89 5.01 -0.42
N GLY A 29 -26.51 5.70 -1.46
CA GLY A 29 -25.63 5.26 -2.55
C GLY A 29 -24.19 4.90 -2.23
N SER A 30 -23.84 4.48 -1.00
CA SER A 30 -22.48 4.04 -0.65
C SER A 30 -21.97 2.87 -1.50
N GLN A 31 -22.88 2.04 -2.04
CA GLN A 31 -22.58 0.95 -2.98
C GLN A 31 -22.08 1.46 -4.34
N LEU A 32 -22.42 2.69 -4.72
CA LEU A 32 -22.01 3.30 -5.99
C LEU A 32 -20.56 3.79 -5.97
N VAL A 33 -19.99 3.94 -4.79
CA VAL A 33 -18.59 4.35 -4.62
C VAL A 33 -17.67 3.17 -4.93
N ASP A 34 -16.84 3.32 -5.95
CA ASP A 34 -15.74 2.39 -6.18
C ASP A 34 -14.63 2.64 -5.15
N ARG A 35 -14.64 1.85 -4.07
CA ARG A 35 -13.67 1.99 -2.97
C ARG A 35 -12.24 1.78 -3.40
N THR A 36 -12.03 1.11 -4.52
CA THR A 36 -10.67 0.82 -4.99
C THR A 36 -9.98 2.04 -5.60
N THR A 37 -10.75 2.96 -6.18
CA THR A 37 -10.23 4.10 -6.94
C THR A 37 -10.71 5.46 -6.46
N GLN A 38 -11.83 5.52 -5.73
CA GLN A 38 -12.46 6.79 -5.34
C GLN A 38 -12.32 7.10 -3.85
N ALA A 39 -12.32 6.09 -2.98
CA ALA A 39 -12.21 6.29 -1.54
C ALA A 39 -10.75 6.54 -1.14
N LEU A 40 -10.55 7.53 -0.27
CA LEU A 40 -9.28 7.83 0.39
C LEU A 40 -9.29 7.25 1.79
N TYR A 41 -8.20 6.58 2.13
CA TYR A 41 -7.97 5.94 3.41
C TYR A 41 -6.66 6.40 4.02
N SER A 42 -6.56 6.41 5.33
CA SER A 42 -5.26 6.37 6.01
C SER A 42 -4.57 5.05 5.63
N PRO A 43 -3.40 5.05 4.99
CA PRO A 43 -2.74 3.80 4.57
C PRO A 43 -2.26 2.95 5.75
N GLY A 44 -2.13 3.55 6.93
CA GLY A 44 -1.48 2.93 8.06
C GLY A 44 -0.09 2.41 7.68
N SER A 45 0.35 1.37 8.35
CA SER A 45 1.69 0.81 8.17
C SER A 45 2.04 0.29 6.77
N SER A 46 1.09 0.26 5.80
CA SER A 46 1.45 -0.04 4.41
C SER A 46 2.33 1.06 3.80
N PHE A 47 2.17 2.31 4.25
CA PHE A 47 2.99 3.45 3.83
C PHE A 47 4.46 3.33 4.24
N LYS A 48 4.77 2.57 5.30
CA LYS A 48 6.16 2.29 5.71
C LYS A 48 7.00 1.68 4.61
N THR A 49 6.38 1.08 3.59
CA THR A 49 7.07 0.63 2.37
C THR A 49 7.73 1.80 1.65
N ILE A 50 7.07 2.95 1.55
CA ILE A 50 7.63 4.18 0.97
C ILE A 50 8.71 4.75 1.88
N THR A 51 8.46 4.83 3.19
CA THR A 51 9.42 5.35 4.17
C THR A 51 10.72 4.53 4.17
N LEU A 52 10.62 3.19 4.18
CA LEU A 52 11.77 2.29 4.09
C LEU A 52 12.51 2.48 2.76
N SER A 53 11.78 2.54 1.66
CA SER A 53 12.33 2.74 0.32
C SER A 53 13.14 4.03 0.24
N ALA A 54 12.56 5.14 0.70
CA ALA A 54 13.23 6.44 0.75
C ALA A 54 14.49 6.41 1.62
N GLY A 55 14.40 5.79 2.80
CA GLY A 55 15.53 5.69 3.73
C GLY A 55 16.72 4.92 3.16
N ILE A 56 16.47 3.82 2.45
CA ILE A 56 17.51 3.01 1.81
C ILE A 56 18.06 3.74 0.57
N ASP A 57 17.21 4.26 -0.29
CA ASP A 57 17.59 4.88 -1.56
C ASP A 57 18.40 6.17 -1.36
N THR A 58 18.13 6.92 -0.29
CA THR A 58 18.92 8.11 0.12
C THR A 58 20.14 7.76 0.95
N HIS A 59 20.41 6.48 1.23
CA HIS A 59 21.47 6.03 2.12
C HIS A 59 21.38 6.59 3.56
N THR A 60 20.20 7.03 3.98
CA THR A 60 19.94 7.46 5.36
C THR A 60 19.99 6.28 6.32
N THR A 61 19.68 5.08 5.85
CA THR A 61 19.66 3.84 6.64
C THR A 61 19.98 2.61 5.80
N THR A 62 20.17 1.48 6.47
CA THR A 62 20.25 0.13 5.87
C THR A 62 19.30 -0.81 6.63
N LEU A 63 19.03 -1.99 6.10
CA LEU A 63 18.22 -2.99 6.79
C LEU A 63 18.83 -3.47 8.12
N ASP A 64 20.15 -3.34 8.27
CA ASP A 64 20.89 -3.76 9.48
C ASP A 64 21.10 -2.63 10.48
N THR A 65 20.80 -1.38 10.12
CA THR A 65 20.83 -0.25 11.05
C THR A 65 19.87 -0.50 12.22
N THR A 66 20.37 -0.37 13.43
CA THR A 66 19.57 -0.62 14.64
C THR A 66 18.85 0.64 15.10
N TYR A 67 17.62 0.48 15.54
CA TYR A 67 16.78 1.53 16.10
C TYR A 67 16.30 1.12 17.49
N SER A 68 16.23 2.10 18.41
CA SER A 68 15.47 1.93 19.64
C SER A 68 13.98 1.90 19.30
N ALA A 69 13.27 0.87 19.73
CA ALA A 69 11.86 0.67 19.43
C ALA A 69 11.03 0.50 20.74
N PRO A 70 11.06 1.49 21.65
CA PRO A 70 10.28 1.44 22.88
C PRO A 70 8.78 1.43 22.57
N GLY A 71 7.96 0.97 23.52
CA GLY A 71 6.52 0.97 23.39
C GLY A 71 5.92 2.34 23.10
N THR A 72 6.50 3.37 23.72
CA THR A 72 6.17 4.79 23.52
C THR A 72 7.44 5.64 23.53
N MET A 73 7.45 6.75 22.79
CA MET A 73 8.53 7.71 22.80
C MET A 73 8.02 9.13 22.52
N GLU A 74 8.67 10.12 23.10
CA GLU A 74 8.46 11.54 22.77
C GLU A 74 9.25 11.89 21.51
N LEU A 75 8.60 12.52 20.56
CA LEU A 75 9.20 12.93 19.30
C LEU A 75 8.57 14.24 18.80
N GLY A 76 9.37 15.29 18.68
CA GLY A 76 8.90 16.57 18.14
C GLY A 76 7.79 17.24 18.95
N GLY A 77 7.74 17.01 20.26
CA GLY A 77 6.74 17.61 21.16
C GLY A 77 5.44 16.83 21.28
N GLY A 78 5.38 15.62 20.75
CA GLY A 78 4.25 14.71 20.91
C GLY A 78 4.70 13.26 21.02
N THR A 79 3.78 12.39 21.37
CA THR A 79 4.06 10.97 21.61
C THR A 79 3.87 10.13 20.36
N ILE A 80 4.82 9.24 20.06
CA ILE A 80 4.68 8.15 19.11
C ILE A 80 4.58 6.84 19.91
N HIS A 81 3.72 5.93 19.49
CA HIS A 81 3.57 4.63 20.17
C HIS A 81 3.44 3.48 19.18
N ASN A 82 3.94 2.31 19.58
CA ASN A 82 3.72 1.05 18.90
C ASN A 82 2.29 0.53 19.19
N TYR A 83 1.81 -0.39 18.36
CA TYR A 83 0.56 -1.09 18.66
C TYR A 83 0.64 -1.76 20.04
N ALA A 84 -0.41 -1.62 20.85
CA ALA A 84 -0.48 -2.08 22.24
C ALA A 84 0.69 -1.62 23.14
N ASN A 85 1.37 -0.54 22.77
CA ASN A 85 2.58 -0.02 23.45
C ASN A 85 3.70 -1.08 23.61
N GLU A 86 3.82 -1.98 22.64
CA GLU A 86 4.83 -3.05 22.65
C GLU A 86 6.24 -2.46 22.62
N ASP A 87 7.03 -2.78 23.66
CA ASP A 87 8.46 -2.47 23.69
C ASP A 87 9.24 -3.59 23.00
N MET A 88 9.92 -3.23 21.92
CA MET A 88 10.70 -4.17 21.11
C MET A 88 12.20 -4.08 21.38
N GLY A 89 12.62 -3.19 22.30
CA GLY A 89 14.02 -2.95 22.61
C GLY A 89 14.78 -2.27 21.46
N THR A 90 16.05 -2.63 21.30
CA THR A 90 16.88 -2.15 20.18
C THR A 90 16.98 -3.27 19.15
N ILE A 91 16.44 -3.04 17.97
CA ILE A 91 16.29 -4.04 16.90
C ILE A 91 16.78 -3.50 15.56
N PRO A 92 17.25 -4.36 14.63
CA PRO A 92 17.59 -3.94 13.28
C PRO A 92 16.34 -3.49 12.52
N LEU A 93 16.51 -2.60 11.55
CA LEU A 93 15.41 -2.03 10.77
C LEU A 93 14.57 -3.10 10.05
N ARG A 94 15.21 -4.18 9.55
CA ARG A 94 14.49 -5.32 8.95
C ARG A 94 13.46 -5.94 9.91
N GLU A 95 13.80 -6.07 11.18
CA GLU A 95 12.90 -6.57 12.21
C GLU A 95 11.85 -5.52 12.59
N ALA A 96 12.25 -4.27 12.77
CA ALA A 96 11.34 -3.16 13.04
C ALA A 96 10.26 -3.03 11.94
N PHE A 97 10.65 -3.22 10.68
CA PHE A 97 9.72 -3.21 9.55
C PHE A 97 8.81 -4.46 9.54
N ALA A 98 9.36 -5.64 9.80
CA ALA A 98 8.60 -6.90 9.86
C ALA A 98 7.56 -6.89 10.99
N ARG A 99 7.92 -6.36 12.17
CA ARG A 99 7.03 -6.18 13.33
C ARG A 99 6.21 -4.88 13.28
N SER A 100 6.45 -4.08 12.24
CA SER A 100 5.71 -2.84 11.99
C SER A 100 5.85 -1.77 13.10
N SER A 101 7.04 -1.64 13.73
CA SER A 101 7.30 -0.65 14.76
C SER A 101 7.03 0.78 14.27
N ASN A 102 6.19 1.53 14.98
CA ASN A 102 5.96 2.94 14.71
C ASN A 102 7.14 3.77 15.24
N THR A 103 7.61 3.47 16.44
CA THR A 103 8.67 4.25 17.08
C THR A 103 9.99 4.20 16.31
N ALA A 104 10.35 3.05 15.73
CA ALA A 104 11.53 2.93 14.88
C ALA A 104 11.36 3.64 13.53
N LEU A 105 10.21 3.45 12.85
CA LEU A 105 9.98 4.05 11.53
C LEU A 105 9.74 5.57 11.60
N ALA A 106 9.20 6.09 12.71
CA ALA A 106 9.10 7.53 12.95
C ALA A 106 10.48 8.19 13.07
N GLN A 107 11.42 7.55 13.77
CA GLN A 107 12.82 8.03 13.84
C GLN A 107 13.46 8.07 12.45
N LEU A 108 13.26 7.01 11.64
CA LEU A 108 13.73 7.00 10.25
C LEU A 108 13.10 8.15 9.45
N GLY A 109 11.80 8.37 9.58
CA GLY A 109 11.11 9.45 8.88
C GLY A 109 11.62 10.83 9.25
N VAL A 110 11.91 11.08 10.54
CA VAL A 110 12.50 12.34 10.99
C VAL A 110 13.91 12.51 10.43
N ALA A 111 14.72 11.43 10.45
CA ALA A 111 16.07 11.47 9.88
C ALA A 111 16.06 11.72 8.35
N LEU A 112 15.04 11.21 7.65
CA LEU A 112 14.82 11.40 6.23
C LEU A 112 14.43 12.84 5.88
N GLY A 113 13.61 13.47 6.73
CA GLY A 113 13.06 14.81 6.52
C GLY A 113 11.79 14.81 5.66
N ALA A 114 10.95 15.85 5.86
CA ALA A 114 9.64 15.96 5.22
C ALA A 114 9.72 16.08 3.69
N ASP A 115 10.68 16.85 3.17
CA ASP A 115 10.87 17.03 1.73
C ASP A 115 11.16 15.71 1.02
N ASN A 116 12.05 14.89 1.57
CA ASN A 116 12.37 13.58 1.01
C ASN A 116 11.16 12.65 1.10
N LEU A 117 10.49 12.56 2.25
CA LEU A 117 9.32 11.69 2.42
C LEU A 117 8.23 12.02 1.40
N VAL A 118 7.89 13.29 1.23
CA VAL A 118 6.88 13.76 0.27
C VAL A 118 7.34 13.56 -1.18
N SER A 119 8.63 13.80 -1.48
CA SER A 119 9.21 13.58 -2.80
C SER A 119 9.13 12.11 -3.23
N TYR A 120 9.51 11.18 -2.35
CA TYR A 120 9.40 9.75 -2.62
C TYR A 120 7.93 9.29 -2.73
N ALA A 121 7.03 9.79 -1.89
CA ALA A 121 5.60 9.50 -2.04
C ALA A 121 5.09 9.92 -3.43
N ARG A 122 5.48 11.11 -3.92
CA ARG A 122 5.17 11.57 -5.28
C ARG A 122 5.80 10.71 -6.36
N ALA A 123 7.03 10.27 -6.17
CA ALA A 123 7.70 9.36 -7.11
C ALA A 123 6.94 8.01 -7.23
N PHE A 124 6.30 7.54 -6.15
CA PHE A 124 5.40 6.40 -6.16
C PHE A 124 3.99 6.69 -6.68
N GLY A 125 3.68 7.92 -7.11
CA GLY A 125 2.41 8.30 -7.74
C GLY A 125 1.45 9.11 -6.87
N TYR A 126 1.76 9.43 -5.62
CA TYR A 126 0.93 10.31 -4.79
C TYR A 126 0.80 11.70 -5.44
N GLY A 127 -0.37 12.29 -5.32
CA GLY A 127 -0.69 13.57 -5.96
C GLY A 127 -1.10 13.47 -7.43
N THR A 128 -1.07 12.27 -8.03
CA THR A 128 -1.43 12.03 -9.42
C THR A 128 -2.69 11.16 -9.52
N ALA A 129 -3.61 11.52 -10.42
CA ALA A 129 -4.69 10.63 -10.79
C ALA A 129 -4.12 9.49 -11.64
N LEU A 130 -4.19 8.27 -11.13
CA LEU A 130 -3.71 7.06 -11.80
C LEU A 130 -4.77 6.51 -12.76
N GLY A 131 -4.32 5.77 -13.75
CA GLY A 131 -5.15 5.08 -14.75
C GLY A 131 -4.96 5.61 -16.15
N GLN A 132 -4.88 4.70 -17.13
CA GLN A 132 -4.78 5.07 -18.55
C GLN A 132 -6.18 5.14 -19.20
N ASP A 133 -7.12 4.33 -18.75
CA ASP A 133 -8.47 4.15 -19.27
C ASP A 133 -9.56 4.27 -18.19
N PHE A 134 -9.14 4.59 -16.97
CA PHE A 134 -9.98 4.97 -15.83
C PHE A 134 -9.27 6.06 -15.02
N SER A 135 -9.93 6.61 -14.01
CA SER A 135 -9.33 7.62 -13.13
C SER A 135 -9.45 7.23 -11.68
N THR A 136 -8.42 7.58 -10.89
CA THR A 136 -8.44 7.47 -9.44
C THR A 136 -8.52 8.85 -8.80
N THR A 137 -9.08 8.93 -7.60
CA THR A 137 -8.84 10.08 -6.72
C THR A 137 -7.34 10.14 -6.42
N PRO A 138 -6.66 11.28 -6.63
CA PRO A 138 -5.26 11.43 -6.27
C PRO A 138 -5.03 11.17 -4.79
N SER A 139 -4.07 10.32 -4.47
CA SER A 139 -3.63 10.10 -3.08
C SER A 139 -2.92 11.34 -2.56
N LEU A 140 -3.03 11.63 -1.26
CA LEU A 140 -2.64 12.92 -0.70
C LEU A 140 -1.40 12.82 0.19
N MET A 141 -0.56 13.83 0.10
CA MET A 141 0.52 14.15 1.03
C MET A 141 0.40 15.60 1.46
N PRO A 142 0.78 15.96 2.69
CA PRO A 142 0.80 17.35 3.11
C PRO A 142 1.92 18.13 2.42
N ASN A 143 1.86 19.45 2.51
CA ASN A 143 2.98 20.31 2.16
C ASN A 143 4.13 20.06 3.18
N PRO A 144 5.32 19.67 2.74
CA PRO A 144 6.42 19.35 3.67
C PRO A 144 6.81 20.51 4.57
N ALA A 145 6.65 21.77 4.11
CA ALA A 145 6.97 22.96 4.90
C ALA A 145 6.00 23.21 6.07
N GLU A 146 4.84 22.59 6.07
CA GLU A 146 3.83 22.71 7.12
C GLU A 146 3.92 21.62 8.19
N MET A 147 4.69 20.56 7.92
CA MET A 147 4.80 19.40 8.81
C MET A 147 5.69 19.70 10.02
N THR A 148 5.16 19.51 11.21
CA THR A 148 5.97 19.44 12.43
C THR A 148 6.76 18.12 12.49
N THR A 149 7.78 18.05 13.35
CA THR A 149 8.55 16.81 13.56
C THR A 149 7.68 15.65 14.04
N TRP A 150 6.68 15.93 14.88
CA TRP A 150 5.72 14.91 15.36
C TRP A 150 4.83 14.40 14.24
N GLU A 151 4.27 15.30 13.42
CA GLU A 151 3.47 14.94 12.25
C GLU A 151 4.27 14.12 11.23
N LEU A 152 5.53 14.50 10.98
CA LEU A 152 6.44 13.75 10.11
C LEU A 152 6.67 12.33 10.62
N GLY A 153 6.84 12.17 11.94
CA GLY A 153 6.95 10.84 12.57
C GLY A 153 5.73 9.97 12.28
N TRP A 154 4.52 10.50 12.50
CA TRP A 154 3.28 9.76 12.23
C TRP A 154 3.01 9.54 10.73
N ALA A 155 3.25 10.56 9.90
CA ALA A 155 3.12 10.44 8.44
C ALA A 155 4.03 9.33 7.89
N SER A 156 5.25 9.19 8.43
CA SER A 156 6.19 8.11 8.08
C SER A 156 5.67 6.72 8.44
N CYS A 157 4.74 6.65 9.41
CA CYS A 157 4.02 5.43 9.79
C CYS A 157 2.72 5.22 9.00
N GLY A 158 2.33 6.19 8.16
CA GLY A 158 1.12 6.14 7.35
C GLY A 158 -0.14 6.67 8.03
N LEU A 159 0.01 7.48 9.07
CA LEU A 159 -1.10 8.07 9.80
C LEU A 159 -1.20 9.58 9.52
N PRO A 160 -2.34 10.04 8.95
CA PRO A 160 -2.58 11.44 8.67
C PRO A 160 -2.92 12.16 9.97
N VAL A 161 -1.97 12.92 10.49
CA VAL A 161 -2.14 13.78 11.66
C VAL A 161 -1.79 15.22 11.27
N GLY A 162 -2.24 16.17 12.06
CA GLY A 162 -1.96 17.59 11.88
C GLY A 162 -3.16 18.38 11.37
N GLU A 163 -3.17 19.66 11.77
CA GLU A 163 -4.16 20.65 11.38
C GLU A 163 -3.44 21.81 10.68
N HIS A 164 -3.38 21.78 9.36
CA HIS A 164 -2.74 22.79 8.53
C HIS A 164 -3.52 23.03 7.21
N ALA A 165 -3.08 24.00 6.41
CA ALA A 165 -3.79 24.40 5.19
C ALA A 165 -3.77 23.31 4.12
N SER A 166 -2.68 22.55 4.01
CA SER A 166 -2.62 21.39 3.13
C SER A 166 -3.37 20.20 3.77
N PRO A 167 -3.82 19.22 2.96
CA PRO A 167 -4.50 18.04 3.51
C PRO A 167 -3.60 17.30 4.50
N ALA A 168 -4.19 16.80 5.58
CA ALA A 168 -3.50 15.84 6.43
C ALA A 168 -3.17 14.59 5.59
N GLY A 169 -1.97 14.09 5.73
CA GLY A 169 -1.52 12.93 4.96
C GLY A 169 -0.47 12.10 5.71
N PRO A 170 -0.21 10.90 5.17
CA PRO A 170 -0.66 10.38 3.87
C PRO A 170 -2.11 9.88 3.85
N GLN A 171 -2.78 10.06 2.72
CA GLN A 171 -4.06 9.41 2.41
C GLN A 171 -3.94 8.72 1.06
N THR A 172 -4.53 7.53 0.92
CA THR A 172 -4.30 6.66 -0.24
C THR A 172 -5.58 6.03 -0.76
N THR A 173 -5.62 5.73 -2.06
CA THR A 173 -6.59 4.78 -2.62
C THR A 173 -6.02 3.36 -2.57
N VAL A 174 -6.88 2.34 -2.65
CA VAL A 174 -6.45 0.93 -2.74
C VAL A 174 -5.60 0.71 -3.99
N MET A 175 -5.94 1.37 -5.10
CA MET A 175 -5.18 1.32 -6.35
C MET A 175 -3.76 1.91 -6.18
N GLN A 176 -3.63 3.05 -5.51
CA GLN A 176 -2.32 3.64 -5.22
C GLN A 176 -1.43 2.69 -4.41
N ASN A 177 -2.00 2.03 -3.42
CA ASN A 177 -1.29 1.02 -2.64
C ASN A 177 -0.87 -0.19 -3.48
N ALA A 178 -1.70 -0.61 -4.45
CA ALA A 178 -1.30 -1.64 -5.42
C ALA A 178 -0.11 -1.18 -6.28
N VAL A 179 -0.12 0.08 -6.72
CA VAL A 179 0.98 0.66 -7.52
C VAL A 179 2.28 0.72 -6.72
N VAL A 180 2.24 1.03 -5.42
CA VAL A 180 3.44 0.99 -4.55
C VAL A 180 4.02 -0.43 -4.50
N ALA A 181 3.20 -1.44 -4.22
CA ALA A 181 3.66 -2.82 -4.19
C ALA A 181 4.16 -3.30 -5.56
N ALA A 182 3.48 -2.88 -6.64
CA ALA A 182 3.88 -3.20 -8.02
C ALA A 182 5.25 -2.59 -8.37
N ALA A 183 5.51 -1.36 -7.97
CA ALA A 183 6.79 -0.69 -8.21
C ALA A 183 7.94 -1.44 -7.52
N ILE A 184 7.77 -1.84 -6.26
CA ILE A 184 8.76 -2.64 -5.54
C ILE A 184 8.98 -4.00 -6.22
N ALA A 185 7.90 -4.68 -6.63
CA ALA A 185 7.97 -5.93 -7.38
C ALA A 185 8.63 -5.79 -8.77
N ASN A 186 8.59 -4.60 -9.35
CA ASN A 186 9.08 -4.25 -10.69
C ASN A 186 10.42 -3.49 -10.66
N GLY A 187 11.26 -3.73 -9.67
CA GLY A 187 12.59 -3.10 -9.58
C GLY A 187 12.56 -1.58 -9.41
N GLY A 188 11.52 -1.05 -8.78
CA GLY A 188 11.34 0.38 -8.49
C GLY A 188 10.65 1.18 -9.60
N VAL A 189 10.31 0.56 -10.73
CA VAL A 189 9.60 1.22 -11.84
C VAL A 189 8.10 1.26 -11.58
N VAL A 190 7.54 2.45 -11.56
CA VAL A 190 6.10 2.70 -11.40
C VAL A 190 5.40 2.61 -12.75
N MET A 191 4.40 1.74 -12.85
CA MET A 191 3.58 1.60 -14.05
C MET A 191 2.22 2.26 -13.85
N ASN A 192 1.72 2.96 -14.88
CA ASN A 192 0.37 3.52 -14.87
C ASN A 192 -0.64 2.38 -15.12
N PRO A 193 -1.58 2.11 -14.21
CA PRO A 193 -2.51 1.00 -14.35
C PRO A 193 -3.50 1.18 -15.52
N TYR A 194 -3.97 0.07 -16.09
CA TYR A 194 -5.02 0.03 -17.11
C TYR A 194 -5.85 -1.24 -16.98
N ILE A 195 -7.09 -1.21 -17.48
CA ILE A 195 -8.05 -2.31 -17.44
C ILE A 195 -8.29 -2.89 -18.85
N VAL A 196 -8.39 -2.02 -19.86
CA VAL A 196 -8.67 -2.43 -21.23
C VAL A 196 -7.38 -2.89 -21.91
N ASP A 197 -7.25 -4.20 -22.13
CA ASP A 197 -6.11 -4.78 -22.86
C ASP A 197 -6.16 -4.44 -24.34
N ARG A 198 -7.32 -4.66 -24.98
CA ARG A 198 -7.52 -4.40 -26.40
C ARG A 198 -8.98 -4.10 -26.73
N VAL A 199 -9.20 -3.45 -27.86
CA VAL A 199 -10.52 -3.23 -28.46
C VAL A 199 -10.61 -4.09 -29.73
N LEU A 200 -11.70 -4.84 -29.86
CA LEU A 200 -11.99 -5.68 -31.04
C LEU A 200 -13.13 -5.08 -31.84
N SER A 201 -13.08 -5.26 -33.17
CA SER A 201 -14.26 -5.04 -34.05
C SER A 201 -15.34 -6.07 -33.78
N PRO A 202 -16.57 -5.88 -34.26
CA PRO A 202 -17.62 -6.91 -34.20
C PRO A 202 -17.22 -8.26 -34.82
N GLU A 203 -16.32 -8.23 -35.80
CA GLU A 203 -15.80 -9.42 -36.51
C GLU A 203 -14.61 -10.07 -35.79
N GLY A 204 -14.16 -9.51 -34.63
CA GLY A 204 -13.10 -10.05 -33.83
C GLY A 204 -11.69 -9.56 -34.21
N ALA A 205 -11.56 -8.65 -35.17
CA ALA A 205 -10.25 -8.07 -35.51
C ALA A 205 -9.80 -7.06 -34.44
N VAL A 206 -8.50 -7.04 -34.12
CA VAL A 206 -7.92 -6.09 -33.15
C VAL A 206 -7.93 -4.68 -33.77
N VAL A 207 -8.67 -3.76 -33.15
CA VAL A 207 -8.74 -2.34 -33.53
C VAL A 207 -7.62 -1.55 -32.84
N SER A 208 -7.41 -1.80 -31.55
CA SER A 208 -6.34 -1.19 -30.78
C SER A 208 -5.92 -2.08 -29.62
N THR A 209 -4.69 -1.88 -29.14
CA THR A 209 -4.13 -2.57 -27.96
C THR A 209 -3.54 -1.52 -27.03
N THR A 210 -3.78 -1.65 -25.72
CA THR A 210 -3.17 -0.77 -24.73
C THR A 210 -1.68 -1.10 -24.57
N SER A 211 -0.84 -0.08 -24.67
CA SER A 211 0.58 -0.22 -24.39
C SER A 211 0.87 0.11 -22.93
N PRO A 212 1.64 -0.72 -22.22
CA PRO A 212 2.12 -0.39 -20.87
C PRO A 212 2.84 0.96 -20.85
N LYS A 213 2.53 1.79 -19.84
CA LYS A 213 3.11 3.12 -19.68
C LYS A 213 3.78 3.25 -18.31
N SER A 214 5.07 3.53 -18.31
CA SER A 214 5.79 3.88 -17.07
C SER A 214 5.51 5.33 -16.67
N LEU A 215 5.38 5.56 -15.37
CA LEU A 215 5.33 6.89 -14.74
C LEU A 215 6.73 7.35 -14.27
N GLY A 216 7.71 6.44 -14.25
CA GLY A 216 9.09 6.73 -13.87
C GLY A 216 9.68 5.68 -12.93
N GLN A 217 10.91 5.94 -12.52
CA GLN A 217 11.66 5.15 -11.53
C GLN A 217 11.50 5.84 -10.16
N ALA A 218 10.80 5.20 -9.21
CA ALA A 218 10.61 5.75 -7.87
C ALA A 218 11.85 5.54 -6.99
N VAL A 219 12.49 4.39 -7.10
CA VAL A 219 13.72 4.02 -6.37
C VAL A 219 14.59 3.15 -7.25
N SER A 220 15.88 3.04 -6.93
CA SER A 220 16.81 2.16 -7.63
C SER A 220 16.39 0.69 -7.57
N ALA A 221 16.85 -0.11 -8.54
CA ALA A 221 16.57 -1.56 -8.54
C ALA A 221 17.17 -2.26 -7.31
N ASP A 222 18.31 -1.80 -6.83
CA ASP A 222 18.96 -2.30 -5.62
C ASP A 222 18.12 -1.99 -4.37
N THR A 223 17.63 -0.76 -4.23
CA THR A 223 16.70 -0.39 -3.15
C THR A 223 15.43 -1.23 -3.20
N ALA A 224 14.84 -1.40 -4.40
CA ALA A 224 13.65 -2.23 -4.55
C ALA A 224 13.91 -3.69 -4.14
N ALA A 225 15.09 -4.24 -4.44
CA ALA A 225 15.47 -5.59 -4.03
C ALA A 225 15.57 -5.73 -2.49
N GLN A 226 16.18 -4.76 -1.81
CA GLN A 226 16.26 -4.73 -0.35
C GLN A 226 14.88 -4.58 0.30
N VAL A 227 14.01 -3.72 -0.24
CA VAL A 227 12.63 -3.56 0.26
C VAL A 227 11.81 -4.83 0.02
N ARG A 228 12.01 -5.54 -1.11
CA ARG A 228 11.40 -6.87 -1.34
C ARG A 228 11.79 -7.88 -0.28
N GLU A 229 13.08 -7.92 0.11
CA GLU A 229 13.58 -8.78 1.19
C GLU A 229 12.88 -8.45 2.52
N ALA A 230 12.79 -7.16 2.87
CA ALA A 230 12.10 -6.74 4.09
C ALA A 230 10.60 -7.11 4.05
N MET A 231 9.92 -6.95 2.90
CA MET A 231 8.53 -7.34 2.72
C MET A 231 8.31 -8.85 2.79
N LEU A 232 9.29 -9.67 2.38
CA LEU A 232 9.25 -11.12 2.59
C LEU A 232 9.27 -11.44 4.09
N GLY A 233 10.14 -10.79 4.85
CA GLY A 233 10.23 -10.95 6.32
C GLY A 233 8.92 -10.63 7.04
N VAL A 234 8.14 -9.65 6.57
CA VAL A 234 6.80 -9.33 7.11
C VAL A 234 5.87 -10.55 7.03
N VAL A 235 5.89 -11.28 5.92
CA VAL A 235 5.04 -12.46 5.72
C VAL A 235 5.62 -13.70 6.38
N GLU A 236 6.95 -13.88 6.38
CA GLU A 236 7.57 -15.07 6.96
C GLU A 236 7.56 -15.08 8.48
N SER A 237 7.74 -13.94 9.14
CA SER A 237 7.89 -13.89 10.61
C SER A 237 7.27 -12.66 11.28
N GLY A 238 6.69 -11.76 10.50
CA GLY A 238 6.13 -10.50 10.99
C GLY A 238 4.61 -10.47 11.03
N THR A 239 4.07 -9.25 10.94
CA THR A 239 2.63 -8.98 11.02
C THR A 239 1.81 -9.55 9.86
N GLY A 240 2.46 -9.92 8.76
CA GLY A 240 1.83 -10.45 7.54
C GLY A 240 1.70 -11.97 7.48
N MET A 241 1.99 -12.71 8.55
CA MET A 241 1.93 -14.19 8.58
C MET A 241 0.58 -14.76 8.10
N GLY A 242 -0.51 -14.02 8.25
CA GLY A 242 -1.83 -14.41 7.73
C GLY A 242 -1.90 -14.54 6.21
N ALA A 243 -0.95 -13.95 5.48
CA ALA A 243 -0.86 -14.07 4.02
C ALA A 243 -0.08 -15.31 3.54
N ARG A 244 0.48 -16.11 4.43
CA ARG A 244 1.23 -17.31 4.04
C ARG A 244 0.36 -18.32 3.31
N VAL A 245 0.90 -18.86 2.23
CA VAL A 245 0.29 -19.95 1.45
C VAL A 245 1.33 -21.03 1.22
N PRO A 246 0.99 -22.30 1.48
CA PRO A 246 1.92 -23.40 1.23
C PRO A 246 2.43 -23.41 -0.22
N GLY A 247 3.74 -23.54 -0.40
CA GLY A 247 4.36 -23.64 -1.71
C GLY A 247 4.54 -22.31 -2.46
N VAL A 248 4.08 -21.18 -1.91
CA VAL A 248 4.21 -19.85 -2.52
C VAL A 248 4.91 -18.88 -1.56
N LYS A 249 6.04 -18.32 -1.98
CA LYS A 249 6.67 -17.22 -1.27
C LYS A 249 5.99 -15.90 -1.62
N ILE A 250 5.42 -15.25 -0.62
CA ILE A 250 4.72 -13.96 -0.74
C ILE A 250 5.53 -12.91 -0.01
N ALA A 251 5.74 -11.76 -0.63
CA ALA A 251 6.24 -10.56 0.03
C ALA A 251 5.10 -9.55 0.17
N GLY A 252 5.02 -8.86 1.30
CA GLY A 252 3.95 -7.91 1.52
C GLY A 252 4.14 -7.04 2.75
N LYS A 253 3.22 -6.11 2.96
CA LYS A 253 3.15 -5.26 4.15
C LYS A 253 1.70 -5.12 4.60
N THR A 254 1.47 -5.33 5.87
CA THR A 254 0.19 -5.03 6.51
C THR A 254 0.07 -3.54 6.81
N GLY A 255 -1.15 -3.04 6.78
CA GLY A 255 -1.51 -1.73 7.29
C GLY A 255 -2.68 -1.87 8.27
N THR A 256 -2.67 -1.05 9.29
CA THR A 256 -3.79 -0.89 10.22
C THR A 256 -3.96 0.60 10.42
N ALA A 257 -5.16 1.08 10.24
CA ALA A 257 -5.51 2.47 10.48
C ALA A 257 -6.74 2.54 11.37
N ASP A 258 -6.65 3.34 12.42
CA ASP A 258 -7.78 3.63 13.29
C ASP A 258 -8.87 4.34 12.50
N VAL A 259 -10.10 3.96 12.75
CA VAL A 259 -11.31 4.65 12.34
C VAL A 259 -12.14 4.96 13.59
N GLU A 260 -13.21 5.71 13.41
CA GLU A 260 -14.06 6.09 14.53
C GLU A 260 -14.54 4.89 15.36
N ASN A 261 -14.81 5.12 16.62
CA ASN A 261 -15.36 4.15 17.60
C ASN A 261 -14.47 2.93 17.90
N GLY A 262 -13.15 3.06 17.78
CA GLY A 262 -12.21 1.99 18.11
C GLY A 262 -12.16 0.85 17.08
N ASN A 263 -12.70 1.06 15.90
CA ASN A 263 -12.55 0.15 14.77
C ASN A 263 -11.25 0.40 14.01
N PHE A 264 -10.88 -0.56 13.17
CA PHE A 264 -9.66 -0.48 12.37
C PHE A 264 -9.93 -0.90 10.93
N ASN A 265 -9.37 -0.18 9.98
CA ASN A 265 -9.24 -0.68 8.62
C ASN A 265 -8.00 -1.59 8.52
N SER A 266 -8.17 -2.77 7.95
CA SER A 266 -7.09 -3.73 7.75
C SER A 266 -6.62 -3.73 6.31
N PHE A 267 -5.36 -3.34 6.10
CA PHE A 267 -4.73 -3.32 4.79
C PHE A 267 -3.74 -4.46 4.61
N PHE A 268 -3.58 -4.87 3.38
CA PHE A 268 -2.46 -5.66 2.93
C PHE A 268 -2.10 -5.27 1.49
N ILE A 269 -0.83 -5.02 1.27
CA ILE A 269 -0.23 -4.91 -0.06
C ILE A 269 0.81 -6.00 -0.21
N GLY A 270 0.87 -6.64 -1.37
CA GLY A 270 1.86 -7.70 -1.55
C GLY A 270 1.91 -8.22 -2.98
N PHE A 271 2.87 -9.08 -3.23
CA PHE A 271 3.09 -9.68 -4.53
C PHE A 271 3.63 -11.12 -4.41
N ALA A 272 3.44 -11.86 -5.46
CA ALA A 272 3.89 -13.25 -5.58
C ALA A 272 4.11 -13.63 -7.07
N PRO A 273 4.94 -14.68 -7.34
CA PRO A 273 5.93 -15.25 -6.43
C PRO A 273 7.03 -14.26 -6.05
N TYR A 274 7.66 -14.43 -4.89
CA TYR A 274 8.73 -13.51 -4.44
C TYR A 274 9.90 -13.43 -5.43
N ASP A 275 10.37 -14.57 -5.94
CA ASP A 275 11.57 -14.63 -6.79
C ASP A 275 11.34 -13.98 -8.16
N HIS A 276 10.16 -14.19 -8.75
CA HIS A 276 9.74 -13.63 -10.04
C HIS A 276 8.31 -13.11 -9.96
N PRO A 277 8.09 -11.89 -9.44
CA PRO A 277 6.75 -11.36 -9.21
C PRO A 277 5.95 -11.22 -10.49
N THR A 278 4.83 -11.92 -10.59
CA THR A 278 3.87 -11.82 -11.71
C THR A 278 2.56 -11.17 -11.30
N LEU A 279 2.20 -11.27 -10.01
CA LEU A 279 0.95 -10.75 -9.46
C LEU A 279 1.19 -9.82 -8.29
N VAL A 280 0.35 -8.81 -8.19
CA VAL A 280 0.27 -7.86 -7.06
C VAL A 280 -1.15 -7.86 -6.55
N VAL A 281 -1.31 -7.71 -5.24
CA VAL A 281 -2.59 -7.50 -4.59
C VAL A 281 -2.53 -6.30 -3.66
N SER A 282 -3.63 -5.55 -3.59
CA SER A 282 -3.91 -4.58 -2.55
C SER A 282 -5.31 -4.83 -2.03
N VAL A 283 -5.45 -4.92 -0.72
CA VAL A 283 -6.71 -5.21 -0.03
C VAL A 283 -6.92 -4.18 1.07
N VAL A 284 -8.14 -3.69 1.21
CA VAL A 284 -8.64 -3.03 2.42
C VAL A 284 -9.89 -3.76 2.89
N ILE A 285 -9.95 -4.02 4.19
CA ILE A 285 -11.17 -4.46 4.87
C ILE A 285 -11.55 -3.35 5.84
N GLU A 286 -12.66 -2.70 5.56
CA GLU A 286 -13.20 -1.64 6.42
C GLU A 286 -13.74 -2.24 7.71
N GLY A 287 -13.35 -1.68 8.85
CA GLY A 287 -13.93 -2.01 10.15
C GLY A 287 -15.34 -1.45 10.24
N ASN A 288 -16.31 -2.30 10.56
CA ASN A 288 -17.72 -1.94 10.71
C ASN A 288 -18.30 -2.55 11.97
N GLY A 289 -17.80 -2.12 13.12
CA GLY A 289 -18.19 -2.66 14.44
C GLY A 289 -17.49 -3.98 14.81
N GLU A 290 -16.61 -4.49 13.94
CA GLU A 290 -15.84 -5.72 14.16
C GLU A 290 -14.34 -5.46 14.10
N ASN A 291 -13.58 -6.21 14.89
CA ASN A 291 -12.12 -6.20 14.78
C ASN A 291 -11.67 -7.02 13.56
N VAL A 292 -11.21 -6.34 12.52
CA VAL A 292 -10.73 -6.93 11.27
C VAL A 292 -9.19 -7.02 11.18
N LEU A 293 -8.48 -6.91 12.31
CA LEU A 293 -7.03 -6.98 12.36
C LEU A 293 -6.51 -8.25 11.68
N GLY A 294 -5.58 -8.08 10.75
CA GLY A 294 -4.96 -9.18 10.00
C GLY A 294 -5.81 -9.78 8.87
N TYR A 295 -7.08 -9.44 8.72
CA TYR A 295 -7.92 -9.98 7.65
C TYR A 295 -7.43 -9.56 6.26
N GLY A 296 -6.93 -8.34 6.10
CA GLY A 296 -6.34 -7.90 4.84
C GLY A 296 -5.25 -8.85 4.34
N ALA A 297 -4.36 -9.30 5.25
CA ALA A 297 -3.30 -10.26 4.91
C ALA A 297 -3.87 -11.64 4.52
N GLN A 298 -4.85 -12.16 5.26
CA GLN A 298 -5.49 -13.44 4.95
C GLN A 298 -6.16 -13.42 3.58
N VAL A 299 -6.91 -12.37 3.28
CA VAL A 299 -7.57 -12.20 1.97
C VAL A 299 -6.53 -12.04 0.86
N GLY A 300 -5.53 -11.18 1.06
CA GLY A 300 -4.47 -10.95 0.08
C GLY A 300 -3.70 -12.22 -0.29
N GLY A 301 -3.33 -13.02 0.71
CA GLY A 301 -2.66 -14.32 0.49
C GLY A 301 -3.52 -15.29 -0.31
N ARG A 302 -4.81 -15.42 0.02
CA ARG A 302 -5.76 -16.28 -0.71
C ARG A 302 -5.95 -15.83 -2.16
N VAL A 303 -6.08 -14.53 -2.40
CA VAL A 303 -6.22 -13.97 -3.75
C VAL A 303 -4.98 -14.28 -4.58
N LEU A 304 -3.78 -14.01 -4.06
CA LEU A 304 -2.52 -14.32 -4.77
C LEU A 304 -2.42 -15.81 -5.11
N ALA A 305 -2.71 -16.70 -4.16
CA ALA A 305 -2.65 -18.14 -4.39
C ALA A 305 -3.63 -18.60 -5.49
N GLN A 306 -4.85 -18.11 -5.45
CA GLN A 306 -5.89 -18.46 -6.43
C GLN A 306 -5.53 -17.97 -7.83
N CYS A 307 -5.03 -16.74 -7.95
CA CYS A 307 -4.61 -16.19 -9.23
C CYS A 307 -3.38 -16.91 -9.81
N LEU A 308 -2.43 -17.33 -8.99
CA LEU A 308 -1.28 -18.13 -9.43
C LEU A 308 -1.72 -19.50 -9.94
N ASN A 309 -2.68 -20.16 -9.29
CA ASN A 309 -3.24 -21.42 -9.76
C ASN A 309 -3.91 -21.27 -11.12
N ILE A 310 -4.66 -20.18 -11.34
CA ILE A 310 -5.30 -19.89 -12.65
C ILE A 310 -4.22 -19.66 -13.72
N GLN A 311 -3.15 -18.92 -13.41
CA GLN A 311 -2.05 -18.71 -14.37
C GLN A 311 -1.37 -20.02 -14.75
N ALA A 312 -1.14 -20.92 -13.79
CA ALA A 312 -0.53 -22.23 -14.07
C ALA A 312 -1.41 -23.11 -14.97
N LEU A 313 -2.74 -23.08 -14.78
CA LEU A 313 -3.68 -23.80 -15.63
C LEU A 313 -3.76 -23.23 -17.05
N GLY A 314 -3.73 -21.88 -17.19
CA GLY A 314 -3.75 -21.22 -18.50
C GLY A 314 -2.46 -21.37 -19.31
N ALA A 315 -1.31 -21.62 -18.65
CA ALA A 315 -0.05 -21.90 -19.32
C ALA A 315 0.09 -23.37 -19.78
N ALA A 316 -0.79 -24.27 -19.30
CA ALA A 316 -0.80 -25.68 -19.64
C ALA A 316 -1.81 -26.01 -20.78
N SER A 317 -2.62 -25.06 -21.22
CA SER A 317 -3.58 -25.12 -22.31
C SER A 317 -3.01 -24.45 -23.59
#